data_6a54b9df39f3a84ea72b074552623bda
#
_entry.id   6a54b9df39f3a84ea72b074552623bda
#
_cell.length_a   1.000
_cell.length_b   1.000
_cell.length_c   1.000
_cell.angle_alpha   90.00
_cell.angle_beta   90.00
_cell.angle_gamma   90.00
#
_symmetry.space_group_name_H-M   'P 1'
#
loop_
_entity.id
_entity.type
_entity.pdbx_description
1 polymer ?
#
loop_
_entity_poly.entity_id
_entity_poly.type
_entity_poly.pdbx_seq_one_letter_code
_entity_poly.pdbx_strand_id
1 'polypeptide(L)'
;VTQAVNAILRELQLPAGAGILITDQTYGAVRNAVRHNCKRNGWILRDVALPFPVASAEEILAAFKAALTPAPALVIIDHVTSPTALVMPLAEMAAAAREAGALVLVDGAHAPGMLDLDISQIPCDWYTGNCHKWMFAPKGSGFLWSAEARRDDMHPLAISHWYEEGYTVEFDYVGTRDASSMLCMPSVLAFMDAHGPARIRSHNHALVNDAADMLAAAWKTGRGAGPALTGSIAMVRLPDGLGTTLGDADALRNRL
;
A
#
# COMPACT_ATOMS: atom_id res chain seq x y z
N VAL A 1 6.26 4.97 4.16
CA VAL A 1 6.14 3.61 3.57
C VAL A 1 7.45 3.12 3.00
N THR A 2 8.07 3.76 2.03
CA THR A 2 9.29 3.24 1.37
C THR A 2 10.41 2.85 2.36
N GLN A 3 10.71 3.69 3.36
CA GLN A 3 11.70 3.37 4.39
C GLN A 3 11.28 2.16 5.24
N ALA A 4 10.00 2.08 5.62
CA ALA A 4 9.46 0.96 6.40
C ALA A 4 9.58 -0.37 5.65
N VAL A 5 9.15 -0.41 4.38
CA VAL A 5 9.29 -1.61 3.54
C VAL A 5 10.77 -2.04 3.42
N ASN A 6 11.69 -1.08 3.22
CA ASN A 6 13.11 -1.41 3.14
C ASN A 6 13.68 -1.90 4.49
N ALA A 7 13.22 -1.36 5.64
CA ALA A 7 13.62 -1.85 6.95
C ALA A 7 13.18 -3.30 7.14
N ILE A 8 11.91 -3.61 6.85
CA ILE A 8 11.36 -4.97 6.94
C ILE A 8 12.15 -5.94 6.05
N LEU A 9 12.31 -5.61 4.76
CA LEU A 9 12.98 -6.50 3.80
C LEU A 9 14.46 -6.73 4.14
N ARG A 10 15.11 -5.79 4.82
CA ARG A 10 16.51 -5.93 5.26
C ARG A 10 16.64 -6.93 6.40
N GLU A 11 15.70 -6.89 7.36
CA GLU A 11 15.75 -7.70 8.57
C GLU A 11 15.18 -9.13 8.37
N LEU A 12 14.44 -9.36 7.28
CA LEU A 12 13.87 -10.67 6.98
C LEU A 12 14.94 -11.76 6.83
N GLN A 13 14.82 -12.81 7.63
CA GLN A 13 15.64 -14.02 7.59
C GLN A 13 14.88 -15.13 6.88
N LEU A 14 14.97 -15.20 5.55
CA LEU A 14 14.36 -16.24 4.75
C LEU A 14 15.45 -17.04 4.02
N PRO A 15 15.26 -18.35 3.80
CA PRO A 15 16.23 -19.17 3.09
C PRO A 15 16.35 -18.74 1.62
N ALA A 16 17.50 -19.03 1.00
CA ALA A 16 17.64 -18.89 -0.45
C ALA A 16 16.59 -19.75 -1.16
N GLY A 17 16.02 -19.22 -2.24
CA GLY A 17 14.92 -19.85 -2.96
C GLY A 17 13.52 -19.56 -2.37
N ALA A 18 13.41 -18.85 -1.24
CA ALA A 18 12.12 -18.43 -0.69
C ALA A 18 11.32 -17.59 -1.68
N GLY A 19 10.05 -17.91 -1.87
CA GLY A 19 9.14 -17.18 -2.75
C GLY A 19 8.64 -15.90 -2.11
N ILE A 20 8.77 -14.78 -2.80
CA ILE A 20 8.17 -13.49 -2.42
C ILE A 20 7.09 -13.17 -3.43
N LEU A 21 5.83 -13.09 -2.99
CA LEU A 21 4.68 -12.83 -3.82
C LEU A 21 4.25 -11.37 -3.72
N ILE A 22 4.14 -10.71 -4.86
CA ILE A 22 3.56 -9.36 -4.99
C ILE A 22 2.52 -9.38 -6.10
N THR A 23 1.76 -8.30 -6.29
CA THR A 23 0.85 -8.17 -7.42
C THR A 23 1.47 -7.33 -8.54
N ASP A 24 0.98 -7.45 -9.76
CA ASP A 24 1.34 -6.58 -10.88
C ASP A 24 0.94 -5.11 -10.65
N GLN A 25 0.05 -4.87 -9.66
CA GLN A 25 -0.39 -3.54 -9.21
C GLN A 25 0.50 -2.94 -8.10
N THR A 26 1.49 -3.69 -7.60
CA THR A 26 2.38 -3.23 -6.52
C THR A 26 3.14 -1.96 -6.91
N TYR A 27 3.14 -0.98 -6.00
CA TYR A 27 3.81 0.30 -6.19
C TYR A 27 5.28 0.15 -6.60
N GLY A 28 5.71 0.90 -7.63
CA GLY A 28 7.01 0.72 -8.29
C GLY A 28 8.22 0.78 -7.34
N ALA A 29 8.21 1.64 -6.32
CA ALA A 29 9.31 1.71 -5.35
C ALA A 29 9.36 0.46 -4.45
N VAL A 30 8.20 -0.08 -4.04
CA VAL A 30 8.10 -1.34 -3.28
C VAL A 30 8.58 -2.50 -4.13
N ARG A 31 8.10 -2.61 -5.37
CA ARG A 31 8.57 -3.61 -6.35
C ARG A 31 10.09 -3.59 -6.51
N ASN A 32 10.68 -2.40 -6.63
CA ASN A 32 12.14 -2.26 -6.76
C ASN A 32 12.88 -2.68 -5.49
N ALA A 33 12.36 -2.35 -4.29
CA ALA A 33 12.92 -2.80 -3.03
C ALA A 33 12.89 -4.34 -2.93
N VAL A 34 11.77 -4.96 -3.31
CA VAL A 34 11.64 -6.43 -3.35
C VAL A 34 12.64 -7.04 -4.33
N ARG A 35 12.71 -6.53 -5.57
CA ARG A 35 13.66 -7.02 -6.59
C ARG A 35 15.12 -6.93 -6.14
N HIS A 36 15.48 -5.83 -5.45
CA HIS A 36 16.81 -5.65 -4.89
C HIS A 36 17.13 -6.71 -3.85
N ASN A 37 16.23 -6.92 -2.88
CA ASN A 37 16.42 -7.90 -1.82
C ASN A 37 16.37 -9.35 -2.33
N CYS A 38 15.52 -9.67 -3.30
CA CYS A 38 15.53 -10.98 -3.96
C CYS A 38 16.89 -11.30 -4.60
N LYS A 39 17.48 -10.33 -5.32
CA LYS A 39 18.83 -10.50 -5.89
C LYS A 39 19.91 -10.68 -4.83
N ARG A 40 19.83 -9.92 -3.74
CA ARG A 40 20.81 -9.94 -2.66
C ARG A 40 20.80 -11.25 -1.88
N ASN A 41 19.60 -11.79 -1.60
CA ASN A 41 19.39 -12.91 -0.69
C ASN A 41 19.09 -14.24 -1.42
N GLY A 42 19.05 -14.24 -2.76
CA GLY A 42 18.69 -15.44 -3.54
C GLY A 42 17.22 -15.82 -3.44
N TRP A 43 16.32 -14.89 -3.11
CA TRP A 43 14.88 -15.12 -3.09
C TRP A 43 14.28 -15.05 -4.49
N ILE A 44 13.10 -15.66 -4.65
CA ILE A 44 12.39 -15.75 -5.93
C ILE A 44 11.19 -14.81 -5.91
N LEU A 45 11.25 -13.75 -6.72
CA LEU A 45 10.12 -12.85 -6.91
C LEU A 45 9.07 -13.52 -7.80
N ARG A 46 7.81 -13.48 -7.37
CA ARG A 46 6.64 -13.94 -8.12
C ARG A 46 5.62 -12.81 -8.21
N ASP A 47 5.04 -12.61 -9.38
CA ASP A 47 4.00 -11.63 -9.65
C ASP A 47 2.64 -12.31 -9.83
N VAL A 48 1.59 -11.76 -9.21
CA VAL A 48 0.20 -12.11 -9.51
C VAL A 48 -0.35 -11.07 -10.48
N ALA A 49 -0.82 -11.50 -11.63
CA ALA A 49 -1.61 -10.67 -12.52
C ALA A 49 -3.04 -10.57 -11.96
N LEU A 50 -3.46 -9.38 -11.57
CA LEU A 50 -4.82 -9.13 -11.13
C LEU A 50 -5.70 -8.70 -12.32
N PRO A 51 -7.00 -9.09 -12.34
CA PRO A 51 -7.90 -8.61 -13.36
C PRO A 51 -8.05 -7.08 -13.30
N PHE A 52 -7.99 -6.43 -14.45
CA PHE A 52 -8.23 -4.99 -14.57
C PHE A 52 -8.67 -4.63 -16.01
N PRO A 53 -9.79 -3.92 -16.24
CA PRO A 53 -10.79 -3.53 -15.24
C PRO A 53 -11.35 -4.71 -14.44
N VAL A 54 -11.87 -4.45 -13.24
CA VAL A 54 -12.36 -5.49 -12.33
C VAL A 54 -13.82 -5.24 -11.94
N ALA A 55 -14.62 -6.30 -11.94
CA ALA A 55 -16.04 -6.21 -11.62
C ALA A 55 -16.32 -6.40 -10.12
N SER A 56 -15.53 -7.24 -9.43
CA SER A 56 -15.80 -7.56 -8.03
C SER A 56 -14.53 -7.90 -7.23
N ALA A 57 -14.65 -7.88 -5.90
CA ALA A 57 -13.61 -8.30 -4.98
C ALA A 57 -13.28 -9.80 -5.11
N GLU A 58 -14.28 -10.62 -5.44
CA GLU A 58 -14.15 -12.07 -5.62
C GLU A 58 -13.19 -12.42 -6.78
N GLU A 59 -13.21 -11.63 -7.86
CA GLU A 59 -12.29 -11.82 -8.99
C GLU A 59 -10.84 -11.58 -8.56
N ILE A 60 -10.59 -10.52 -7.78
CA ILE A 60 -9.27 -10.22 -7.20
C ILE A 60 -8.83 -11.36 -6.30
N LEU A 61 -9.70 -11.78 -5.38
CA LEU A 61 -9.41 -12.81 -4.40
C LEU A 61 -9.16 -14.17 -5.06
N ALA A 62 -9.91 -14.52 -6.10
CA ALA A 62 -9.70 -15.76 -6.85
C ALA A 62 -8.34 -15.79 -7.55
N ALA A 63 -7.96 -14.73 -8.25
CA ALA A 63 -6.66 -14.61 -8.89
C ALA A 63 -5.51 -14.68 -7.86
N PHE A 64 -5.66 -13.99 -6.73
CA PHE A 64 -4.67 -14.00 -5.67
C PHE A 64 -4.51 -15.38 -5.03
N LYS A 65 -5.61 -16.06 -4.66
CA LYS A 65 -5.59 -17.41 -4.08
C LYS A 65 -4.94 -18.43 -5.00
N ALA A 66 -5.20 -18.37 -6.30
CA ALA A 66 -4.56 -19.25 -7.28
C ALA A 66 -3.03 -19.12 -7.29
N ALA A 67 -2.51 -17.92 -7.02
CA ALA A 67 -1.07 -17.65 -6.99
C ALA A 67 -0.37 -18.04 -5.69
N LEU A 68 -1.10 -18.43 -4.64
CA LEU A 68 -0.51 -18.93 -3.39
C LEU A 68 0.11 -20.33 -3.52
N THR A 69 -0.01 -20.99 -4.68
CA THR A 69 0.63 -22.27 -4.95
C THR A 69 1.75 -22.09 -5.99
N PRO A 70 2.99 -22.52 -5.71
CA PRO A 70 3.50 -23.01 -4.42
C PRO A 70 3.47 -21.93 -3.33
N ALA A 71 3.40 -22.33 -2.07
CA ALA A 71 3.28 -21.40 -0.95
C ALA A 71 4.45 -20.39 -0.91
N PRO A 72 4.20 -19.07 -0.89
CA PRO A 72 5.24 -18.07 -0.72
C PRO A 72 5.68 -17.99 0.74
N ALA A 73 6.92 -17.53 0.98
CA ALA A 73 7.39 -17.23 2.33
C ALA A 73 6.92 -15.85 2.82
N LEU A 74 6.77 -14.90 1.88
CA LEU A 74 6.26 -13.56 2.14
C LEU A 74 5.29 -13.14 1.04
N VAL A 75 4.20 -12.52 1.43
CA VAL A 75 3.28 -11.82 0.53
C VAL A 75 3.28 -10.33 0.87
N ILE A 76 3.35 -9.48 -0.16
CA ILE A 76 3.19 -8.03 -0.01
C ILE A 76 1.94 -7.61 -0.74
N ILE A 77 1.02 -6.98 -0.02
CA ILE A 77 -0.31 -6.61 -0.52
C ILE A 77 -0.50 -5.10 -0.37
N ASP A 78 -0.83 -4.41 -1.46
CA ASP A 78 -1.30 -3.02 -1.37
C ASP A 78 -2.72 -3.01 -0.79
N HIS A 79 -3.02 -2.14 0.20
CA HIS A 79 -4.40 -1.96 0.68
C HIS A 79 -5.22 -1.17 -0.34
N VAL A 80 -4.61 -0.14 -0.94
CA VAL A 80 -5.15 0.58 -2.08
C VAL A 80 -4.05 0.71 -3.12
N THR A 81 -4.27 0.17 -4.31
CA THR A 81 -3.26 0.15 -5.36
C THR A 81 -3.00 1.56 -5.91
N SER A 82 -1.73 1.93 -6.07
CA SER A 82 -1.35 3.24 -6.61
C SER A 82 -1.65 3.38 -8.11
N PRO A 83 -1.34 2.39 -8.98
CA PRO A 83 -1.54 2.57 -10.43
C PRO A 83 -3.01 2.45 -10.87
N THR A 84 -3.85 1.73 -10.14
CA THR A 84 -5.22 1.40 -10.57
C THR A 84 -6.31 1.85 -9.60
N ALA A 85 -5.92 2.44 -8.45
CA ALA A 85 -6.85 2.97 -7.45
C ALA A 85 -7.84 1.93 -6.84
N LEU A 86 -7.49 0.65 -6.90
CA LEU A 86 -8.32 -0.43 -6.35
C LEU A 86 -8.19 -0.51 -4.82
N VAL A 87 -9.31 -0.50 -4.12
CA VAL A 87 -9.39 -0.94 -2.72
C VAL A 87 -9.43 -2.46 -2.73
N MET A 88 -8.40 -3.08 -2.16
CA MET A 88 -8.24 -4.52 -2.18
C MET A 88 -9.07 -5.20 -1.09
N PRO A 89 -9.59 -6.42 -1.29
CA PRO A 89 -10.23 -7.23 -0.24
C PRO A 89 -9.15 -7.78 0.72
N LEU A 90 -8.53 -6.83 1.45
CA LEU A 90 -7.27 -7.05 2.15
C LEU A 90 -7.37 -8.10 3.25
N ALA A 91 -8.45 -8.08 4.04
CA ALA A 91 -8.60 -9.02 5.16
C ALA A 91 -8.64 -10.47 4.66
N GLU A 92 -9.39 -10.74 3.60
CA GLU A 92 -9.52 -12.05 2.99
C GLU A 92 -8.22 -12.49 2.28
N MET A 93 -7.52 -11.55 1.63
CA MET A 93 -6.23 -11.83 1.00
C MET A 93 -5.17 -12.15 2.06
N ALA A 94 -5.09 -11.36 3.13
CA ALA A 94 -4.16 -11.59 4.22
C ALA A 94 -4.44 -12.91 4.95
N ALA A 95 -5.71 -13.24 5.20
CA ALA A 95 -6.10 -14.52 5.78
C ALA A 95 -5.67 -15.68 4.90
N ALA A 96 -5.95 -15.64 3.61
CA ALA A 96 -5.55 -16.70 2.67
C ALA A 96 -4.02 -16.86 2.59
N ALA A 97 -3.26 -15.75 2.62
CA ALA A 97 -1.79 -15.81 2.65
C ALA A 97 -1.27 -16.47 3.93
N ARG A 98 -1.84 -16.15 5.09
CA ARG A 98 -1.48 -16.79 6.36
C ARG A 98 -1.86 -18.26 6.42
N GLU A 99 -3.02 -18.65 5.90
CA GLU A 99 -3.42 -20.06 5.75
C GLU A 99 -2.43 -20.84 4.89
N ALA A 100 -1.83 -20.21 3.89
CA ALA A 100 -0.75 -20.79 3.08
C ALA A 100 0.61 -20.79 3.80
N GLY A 101 0.71 -20.26 5.02
CA GLY A 101 1.95 -20.23 5.82
C GLY A 101 2.86 -19.03 5.51
N ALA A 102 2.41 -18.05 4.75
CA ALA A 102 3.18 -16.86 4.38
C ALA A 102 3.18 -15.81 5.50
N LEU A 103 4.29 -15.07 5.60
CA LEU A 103 4.31 -13.77 6.25
C LEU A 103 3.55 -12.75 5.39
N VAL A 104 2.93 -11.76 6.04
CA VAL A 104 2.13 -10.74 5.35
C VAL A 104 2.61 -9.34 5.67
N LEU A 105 3.08 -8.63 4.66
CA LEU A 105 3.37 -7.19 4.70
C LEU A 105 2.30 -6.43 3.92
N VAL A 106 1.68 -5.44 4.56
CA VAL A 106 0.69 -4.58 3.91
C VAL A 106 1.30 -3.21 3.58
N ASP A 107 1.26 -2.86 2.30
CA ASP A 107 1.46 -1.49 1.85
C ASP A 107 0.13 -0.73 1.92
N GLY A 108 -0.08 -0.06 3.04
CA GLY A 108 -1.25 0.78 3.29
C GLY A 108 -1.01 2.26 2.96
N ALA A 109 -0.09 2.58 2.04
CA ALA A 109 0.31 3.96 1.75
C ALA A 109 -0.86 4.93 1.50
N HIS A 110 -1.96 4.46 0.96
CA HIS A 110 -3.14 5.26 0.66
C HIS A 110 -4.28 5.13 1.68
N ALA A 111 -4.25 4.13 2.57
CA ALA A 111 -5.38 3.82 3.43
C ALA A 111 -5.63 4.81 4.57
N PRO A 112 -4.62 5.33 5.31
CA PRO A 112 -4.86 6.26 6.41
C PRO A 112 -5.58 7.52 5.93
N GLY A 113 -6.73 7.81 6.54
CA GLY A 113 -7.61 8.94 6.17
C GLY A 113 -8.52 8.70 4.96
N MET A 114 -8.21 7.73 4.10
CA MET A 114 -9.05 7.35 2.96
C MET A 114 -10.08 6.27 3.34
N LEU A 115 -9.68 5.29 4.14
CA LEU A 115 -10.51 4.16 4.54
C LEU A 115 -10.81 4.22 6.04
N ASP A 116 -11.82 3.46 6.46
CA ASP A 116 -12.06 3.18 7.88
C ASP A 116 -11.11 2.08 8.34
N LEU A 117 -9.93 2.49 8.77
CA LEU A 117 -8.79 1.61 9.00
C LEU A 117 -8.73 1.16 10.46
N ASP A 118 -8.90 -0.14 10.65
CA ASP A 118 -8.55 -0.82 11.91
C ASP A 118 -7.54 -1.95 11.60
N ILE A 119 -6.27 -1.70 11.89
CA ILE A 119 -5.19 -2.67 11.62
C ILE A 119 -5.36 -3.95 12.45
N SER A 120 -6.00 -3.88 13.62
CA SER A 120 -6.22 -5.04 14.48
C SER A 120 -7.10 -6.12 13.83
N GLN A 121 -7.91 -5.74 12.85
CA GLN A 121 -8.77 -6.65 12.09
C GLN A 121 -8.09 -7.28 10.86
N ILE A 122 -6.84 -6.89 10.58
CA ILE A 122 -6.09 -7.37 9.42
C ILE A 122 -5.04 -8.36 9.90
N PRO A 123 -5.10 -9.65 9.50
CA PRO A 123 -4.15 -10.65 9.95
C PRO A 123 -2.80 -10.50 9.21
N CYS A 124 -2.05 -9.43 9.52
CA CYS A 124 -0.75 -9.14 8.92
C CYS A 124 0.38 -9.13 9.96
N ASP A 125 1.62 -9.33 9.50
CA ASP A 125 2.82 -9.22 10.33
C ASP A 125 3.30 -7.77 10.41
N TRP A 126 3.16 -7.03 9.31
CA TRP A 126 3.51 -5.60 9.22
C TRP A 126 2.48 -4.84 8.41
N TYR A 127 2.21 -3.63 8.87
CA TYR A 127 1.40 -2.65 8.14
C TYR A 127 2.13 -1.31 8.10
N THR A 128 2.22 -0.70 6.92
CA THR A 128 2.83 0.62 6.80
C THR A 128 1.88 1.59 6.09
N GLY A 129 1.83 2.83 6.55
CA GLY A 129 0.92 3.84 6.03
C GLY A 129 1.55 5.22 5.90
N ASN A 130 1.03 6.04 4.97
CA ASN A 130 1.42 7.43 4.82
C ASN A 130 0.37 8.37 5.42
N CYS A 131 0.75 9.16 6.42
CA CYS A 131 -0.11 10.20 6.97
C CYS A 131 -0.17 11.44 6.05
N HIS A 132 0.89 11.67 5.26
CA HIS A 132 0.99 12.83 4.35
C HIS A 132 0.14 12.74 3.07
N LYS A 133 -0.70 11.71 2.92
CA LYS A 133 -1.63 11.58 1.79
C LYS A 133 -3.03 12.06 2.20
N TRP A 134 -3.86 11.18 2.74
CA TRP A 134 -5.27 11.46 3.00
C TRP A 134 -5.59 11.91 4.43
N MET A 135 -4.59 11.95 5.32
CA MET A 135 -4.71 12.58 6.64
C MET A 135 -4.26 14.04 6.64
N PHE A 136 -3.85 14.61 5.50
CA PHE A 136 -3.40 16.00 5.35
C PHE A 136 -2.16 16.36 6.18
N ALA A 137 -1.38 15.37 6.61
CA ALA A 137 -0.15 15.60 7.34
C ALA A 137 0.97 16.17 6.44
N PRO A 138 1.98 16.84 7.00
CA PRO A 138 3.14 17.29 6.24
C PRO A 138 3.87 16.13 5.56
N LYS A 139 4.46 16.41 4.39
CA LYS A 139 5.20 15.41 3.59
C LYS A 139 6.29 14.75 4.42
N GLY A 140 6.45 13.44 4.23
CA GLY A 140 7.42 12.61 4.94
C GLY A 140 6.85 11.88 6.16
N SER A 141 5.68 12.29 6.69
CA SER A 141 5.02 11.58 7.79
C SER A 141 4.41 10.25 7.33
N GLY A 142 4.59 9.23 8.14
CA GLY A 142 4.06 7.90 7.95
C GLY A 142 4.39 7.04 9.16
N PHE A 143 3.89 5.81 9.18
CA PHE A 143 4.12 4.88 10.29
C PHE A 143 4.44 3.48 9.78
N LEU A 144 5.07 2.70 10.65
CA LEU A 144 5.21 1.27 10.59
C LEU A 144 4.56 0.67 11.84
N TRP A 145 3.60 -0.21 11.62
CA TRP A 145 3.06 -1.10 12.64
C TRP A 145 3.62 -2.50 12.43
N SER A 146 4.06 -3.13 13.52
CA SER A 146 4.55 -4.52 13.52
C SER A 146 3.76 -5.31 14.55
N ALA A 147 3.35 -6.53 14.18
CA ALA A 147 2.81 -7.49 15.14
C ALA A 147 3.83 -7.74 16.26
N GLU A 148 3.36 -7.98 17.48
CA GLU A 148 4.23 -8.13 18.66
C GLU A 148 5.33 -9.17 18.44
N ALA A 149 4.97 -10.31 17.88
CA ALA A 149 5.90 -11.39 17.57
C ALA A 149 6.96 -11.07 16.49
N ARG A 150 6.91 -9.86 15.90
CA ARG A 150 7.85 -9.41 14.86
C ARG A 150 8.71 -8.22 15.28
N ARG A 151 8.54 -7.73 16.50
CA ARG A 151 9.21 -6.49 16.94
C ARG A 151 10.66 -6.68 17.31
N ASP A 152 10.98 -7.82 17.91
CA ASP A 152 12.34 -8.10 18.40
C ASP A 152 13.38 -8.22 17.27
N ASP A 153 12.95 -8.62 16.07
CA ASP A 153 13.81 -8.75 14.88
C ASP A 153 13.80 -7.49 14.00
N MET A 154 13.15 -6.40 14.46
CA MET A 154 12.97 -5.20 13.62
C MET A 154 13.87 -4.06 14.05
N HIS A 155 14.74 -3.64 13.14
CA HIS A 155 15.62 -2.49 13.31
C HIS A 155 15.34 -1.39 12.26
N PRO A 156 15.55 -0.10 12.60
CA PRO A 156 15.45 1.00 11.63
C PRO A 156 16.58 0.89 10.59
N LEU A 157 16.38 1.45 9.38
CA LEU A 157 17.40 1.43 8.32
C LEU A 157 18.74 2.07 8.74
N ALA A 158 18.69 3.10 9.58
CA ALA A 158 19.86 3.71 10.16
C ALA A 158 19.99 3.23 11.62
N ILE A 159 20.96 2.37 11.87
CA ILE A 159 21.34 1.97 13.23
C ILE A 159 21.97 3.18 13.92
N SER A 160 21.56 3.46 15.17
CA SER A 160 21.98 4.65 15.90
C SER A 160 22.28 4.32 17.39
N HIS A 161 22.20 5.33 18.27
CA HIS A 161 22.62 5.22 19.66
C HIS A 161 21.87 4.17 20.49
N TRP A 162 20.60 3.89 20.17
CA TRP A 162 19.74 3.04 20.97
C TRP A 162 19.60 1.62 20.39
N TYR A 163 20.63 1.14 19.70
CA TYR A 163 20.67 -0.21 19.14
C TYR A 163 20.52 -1.27 20.25
N GLU A 164 19.61 -2.21 20.05
CA GLU A 164 19.22 -3.27 21.01
C GLU A 164 18.49 -2.78 22.28
N GLU A 165 18.02 -1.53 22.31
CA GLU A 165 17.21 -0.98 23.41
C GLU A 165 15.69 -1.18 23.21
N GLY A 166 15.32 -1.91 22.17
CA GLY A 166 13.95 -2.30 21.82
C GLY A 166 13.33 -1.49 20.69
N TYR A 167 12.34 -2.11 20.08
CA TYR A 167 11.71 -1.67 18.83
C TYR A 167 11.36 -0.17 18.78
N THR A 168 10.59 0.32 19.75
CA THR A 168 10.15 1.72 19.75
C THR A 168 11.31 2.68 19.92
N VAL A 169 12.23 2.36 20.85
CA VAL A 169 13.36 3.23 21.21
C VAL A 169 14.34 3.37 20.05
N GLU A 170 14.61 2.28 19.34
CA GLU A 170 15.48 2.31 18.15
C GLU A 170 14.90 3.15 17.02
N PHE A 171 13.58 3.06 16.78
CA PHE A 171 12.91 3.82 15.72
C PHE A 171 12.72 5.30 16.09
N ASP A 172 12.67 5.66 17.35
CA ASP A 172 12.53 7.05 17.82
C ASP A 172 13.75 7.90 17.45
N TYR A 173 14.96 7.32 17.50
CA TYR A 173 16.18 8.05 17.18
C TYR A 173 17.09 7.31 16.20
N VAL A 174 17.02 7.70 14.95
CA VAL A 174 17.79 7.14 13.82
C VAL A 174 18.87 8.13 13.33
N GLY A 175 19.43 8.93 14.22
CA GLY A 175 20.34 10.02 13.91
C GLY A 175 19.65 11.39 13.81
N THR A 176 20.45 12.46 13.82
CA THR A 176 19.92 13.83 13.71
C THR A 176 19.25 14.05 12.38
N ARG A 177 17.95 14.36 12.42
CA ARG A 177 17.11 14.65 11.26
C ARG A 177 15.98 15.61 11.60
N ASP A 178 15.34 16.18 10.58
CA ASP A 178 14.12 16.97 10.77
C ASP A 178 12.95 16.04 11.14
N ALA A 179 12.41 16.21 12.35
CA ALA A 179 11.26 15.50 12.86
C ALA A 179 9.94 16.28 12.73
N SER A 180 9.95 17.47 12.13
CA SER A 180 8.79 18.38 12.07
C SER A 180 7.52 17.71 11.55
N SER A 181 7.63 16.87 10.52
CA SER A 181 6.48 16.17 9.95
C SER A 181 5.84 15.17 10.91
N MET A 182 6.62 14.57 11.81
CA MET A 182 6.11 13.64 12.85
C MET A 182 5.54 14.43 14.04
N LEU A 183 6.18 15.50 14.45
CA LEU A 183 5.74 16.35 15.55
C LEU A 183 4.42 17.08 15.26
N CYS A 184 4.05 17.24 14.00
CA CYS A 184 2.74 17.79 13.58
C CYS A 184 1.57 16.80 13.77
N MET A 185 1.80 15.51 14.05
CA MET A 185 0.73 14.50 14.08
C MET A 185 -0.39 14.80 15.08
N PRO A 186 -0.15 15.32 16.30
CA PRO A 186 -1.24 15.72 17.21
C PRO A 186 -2.18 16.76 16.57
N SER A 187 -1.63 17.76 15.86
CA SER A 187 -2.43 18.77 15.15
C SER A 187 -3.20 18.19 13.97
N VAL A 188 -2.61 17.23 13.27
CA VAL A 188 -3.27 16.49 12.17
C VAL A 188 -4.48 15.71 12.70
N LEU A 189 -4.33 14.98 13.80
CA LEU A 189 -5.43 14.23 14.41
C LEU A 189 -6.53 15.18 14.89
N ALA A 190 -6.18 16.28 15.58
CA ALA A 190 -7.15 17.28 16.00
C ALA A 190 -7.92 17.91 14.81
N PHE A 191 -7.23 18.16 13.69
CA PHE A 191 -7.87 18.63 12.46
C PHE A 191 -8.85 17.60 11.89
N MET A 192 -8.44 16.34 11.81
CA MET A 192 -9.30 15.25 11.32
C MET A 192 -10.54 15.10 12.21
N ASP A 193 -10.37 15.13 13.54
CA ASP A 193 -11.47 15.02 14.51
C ASP A 193 -12.45 16.19 14.39
N ALA A 194 -11.95 17.42 14.27
CA ALA A 194 -12.77 18.62 14.11
C ALA A 194 -13.64 18.60 12.85
N HIS A 195 -13.17 17.95 11.79
CA HIS A 195 -13.90 17.84 10.51
C HIS A 195 -14.72 16.56 10.40
N GLY A 196 -14.51 15.58 11.26
CA GLY A 196 -15.14 14.27 11.26
C GLY A 196 -14.57 13.35 10.19
N PRO A 197 -13.70 12.37 10.56
CA PRO A 197 -13.03 11.48 9.59
C PRO A 197 -14.00 10.75 8.67
N ALA A 198 -15.11 10.25 9.20
CA ALA A 198 -16.14 9.59 8.40
C ALA A 198 -16.79 10.53 7.37
N ARG A 199 -17.01 11.79 7.74
CA ARG A 199 -17.56 12.80 6.82
C ARG A 199 -16.59 13.11 5.68
N ILE A 200 -15.29 13.24 5.98
CA ILE A 200 -14.25 13.45 4.98
C ILE A 200 -14.22 12.26 4.00
N ARG A 201 -14.19 11.03 4.52
CA ARG A 201 -14.18 9.82 3.69
C ARG A 201 -15.41 9.75 2.78
N SER A 202 -16.61 9.93 3.35
CA SER A 202 -17.85 9.87 2.58
C SER A 202 -17.92 10.96 1.51
N HIS A 203 -17.51 12.18 1.82
CA HIS A 203 -17.47 13.28 0.86
C HIS A 203 -16.51 12.97 -0.30
N ASN A 204 -15.27 12.57 0.00
CA ASN A 204 -14.27 12.26 -1.02
C ASN A 204 -14.70 11.08 -1.89
N HIS A 205 -15.28 10.04 -1.27
CA HIS A 205 -15.79 8.87 -1.99
C HIS A 205 -16.94 9.23 -2.94
N ALA A 206 -17.91 10.02 -2.49
CA ALA A 206 -19.00 10.47 -3.35
C ALA A 206 -18.46 11.32 -4.52
N LEU A 207 -17.64 12.32 -4.21
CA LEU A 207 -17.08 13.23 -5.20
C LEU A 207 -16.29 12.52 -6.30
N VAL A 208 -15.42 11.57 -5.93
CA VAL A 208 -14.60 10.84 -6.92
C VAL A 208 -15.45 9.90 -7.77
N ASN A 209 -16.50 9.29 -7.20
CA ASN A 209 -17.40 8.41 -7.96
C ASN A 209 -18.26 9.21 -8.94
N ASP A 210 -18.82 10.34 -8.52
CA ASP A 210 -19.57 11.25 -9.41
C ASP A 210 -18.70 11.75 -10.56
N ALA A 211 -17.46 12.16 -10.26
CA ALA A 211 -16.50 12.60 -11.28
C ALA A 211 -16.12 11.47 -12.24
N ALA A 212 -15.90 10.25 -11.74
CA ALA A 212 -15.55 9.11 -12.57
C ALA A 212 -16.71 8.72 -13.50
N ASP A 213 -17.95 8.74 -13.03
CA ASP A 213 -19.13 8.46 -13.84
C ASP A 213 -19.35 9.55 -14.90
N MET A 214 -19.18 10.81 -14.54
CA MET A 214 -19.27 11.94 -15.46
C MET A 214 -18.22 11.82 -16.60
N LEU A 215 -16.97 11.51 -16.25
CA LEU A 215 -15.89 11.35 -17.24
C LEU A 215 -16.11 10.12 -18.11
N ALA A 216 -16.48 8.99 -17.56
CA ALA A 216 -16.77 7.76 -18.30
C ALA A 216 -17.90 7.99 -19.33
N ALA A 217 -18.96 8.67 -18.92
CA ALA A 217 -20.07 9.03 -19.80
C ALA A 217 -19.66 10.02 -20.91
N ALA A 218 -18.94 11.09 -20.55
CA ALA A 218 -18.46 12.10 -21.50
C ALA A 218 -17.49 11.53 -22.54
N TRP A 219 -16.63 10.62 -22.11
CA TRP A 219 -15.63 9.97 -22.97
C TRP A 219 -16.14 8.72 -23.67
N LYS A 220 -17.34 8.24 -23.32
CA LYS A 220 -17.91 6.96 -23.79
C LYS A 220 -16.95 5.78 -23.54
N THR A 221 -16.35 5.76 -22.37
CA THR A 221 -15.41 4.73 -21.91
C THR A 221 -15.94 4.05 -20.65
N GLY A 222 -15.08 3.39 -19.88
CA GLY A 222 -15.46 2.70 -18.65
C GLY A 222 -14.58 3.07 -17.47
N ARG A 223 -15.03 2.73 -16.27
CA ARG A 223 -14.24 2.79 -15.04
C ARG A 223 -13.34 1.57 -14.90
N GLY A 224 -12.25 1.72 -14.14
CA GLY A 224 -11.39 0.60 -13.76
C GLY A 224 -12.06 -0.35 -12.75
N ALA A 225 -12.91 0.20 -11.87
CA ALA A 225 -13.69 -0.54 -10.89
C ALA A 225 -14.94 0.23 -10.46
N GLY A 226 -15.91 -0.47 -9.89
CA GLY A 226 -17.11 0.13 -9.31
C GLY A 226 -16.85 0.81 -7.96
N PRO A 227 -17.85 1.54 -7.42
CA PRO A 227 -17.74 2.29 -6.15
C PRO A 227 -17.29 1.45 -4.96
N ALA A 228 -17.70 0.18 -4.88
CA ALA A 228 -17.33 -0.72 -3.77
C ALA A 228 -15.81 -1.01 -3.68
N LEU A 229 -15.10 -0.88 -4.80
CA LEU A 229 -13.64 -1.07 -4.89
C LEU A 229 -12.88 0.26 -5.09
N THR A 230 -13.53 1.39 -4.82
CA THR A 230 -12.98 2.74 -4.99
C THR A 230 -12.89 3.43 -3.64
N GLY A 231 -11.80 4.14 -3.37
CA GLY A 231 -11.64 4.99 -2.18
C GLY A 231 -11.91 6.47 -2.50
N SER A 232 -10.86 7.29 -2.37
CA SER A 232 -10.88 8.72 -2.74
C SER A 232 -10.15 8.98 -4.07
N ILE A 233 -9.79 7.94 -4.78
CA ILE A 233 -9.21 7.98 -6.13
C ILE A 233 -9.92 6.95 -7.00
N ALA A 234 -10.03 7.21 -8.30
CA ALA A 234 -10.64 6.29 -9.26
C ALA A 234 -9.86 6.31 -10.57
N MET A 235 -9.99 5.23 -11.35
CA MET A 235 -9.47 5.13 -12.70
C MET A 235 -10.62 5.16 -13.70
N VAL A 236 -10.46 5.98 -14.74
CA VAL A 236 -11.35 6.03 -15.89
C VAL A 236 -10.52 5.83 -17.15
N ARG A 237 -10.96 4.94 -18.04
CA ARG A 237 -10.28 4.69 -19.30
C ARG A 237 -10.30 5.96 -20.16
N LEU A 238 -9.15 6.34 -20.69
CA LEU A 238 -9.05 7.43 -21.66
C LEU A 238 -9.73 7.04 -22.99
N PRO A 239 -10.22 8.02 -23.76
CA PRO A 239 -10.67 7.80 -25.12
C PRO A 239 -9.58 7.18 -26.00
N ASP A 240 -9.98 6.37 -26.97
CA ASP A 240 -9.07 5.77 -27.93
C ASP A 240 -8.31 6.87 -28.71
N GLY A 241 -7.05 6.61 -29.02
CA GLY A 241 -6.18 7.53 -29.76
C GLY A 241 -5.42 8.55 -28.92
N LEU A 242 -5.60 8.60 -27.58
CA LEU A 242 -4.80 9.45 -26.69
C LEU A 242 -3.47 8.79 -26.28
N GLY A 243 -3.17 7.61 -26.83
CA GLY A 243 -1.93 6.89 -26.60
C GLY A 243 -2.05 5.72 -25.63
N THR A 244 -1.01 4.90 -25.58
CA THR A 244 -0.96 3.67 -24.77
C THR A 244 0.38 3.49 -24.05
N THR A 245 1.31 4.44 -24.19
CA THR A 245 2.64 4.40 -23.58
C THR A 245 2.79 5.42 -22.45
N LEU A 246 3.81 5.24 -21.60
CA LEU A 246 4.17 6.24 -20.58
C LEU A 246 4.53 7.60 -21.19
N GLY A 247 5.17 7.61 -22.38
CA GLY A 247 5.47 8.85 -23.10
C GLY A 247 4.22 9.60 -23.53
N ASP A 248 3.18 8.89 -23.97
CA ASP A 248 1.89 9.48 -24.31
C ASP A 248 1.20 10.06 -23.06
N ALA A 249 1.25 9.34 -21.95
CA ALA A 249 0.70 9.81 -20.67
C ALA A 249 1.41 11.08 -20.17
N ASP A 250 2.72 11.17 -20.31
CA ASP A 250 3.51 12.36 -19.97
C ASP A 250 3.15 13.54 -20.89
N ALA A 251 2.98 13.30 -22.19
CA ALA A 251 2.56 14.33 -23.15
C ALA A 251 1.15 14.85 -22.84
N LEU A 252 0.21 13.97 -22.46
CA LEU A 252 -1.15 14.36 -22.08
C LEU A 252 -1.12 15.19 -20.76
N ARG A 253 -0.42 14.69 -19.75
CA ARG A 253 -0.29 15.40 -18.45
C ARG A 253 0.28 16.80 -18.60
N ASN A 254 1.23 17.01 -19.50
CA ASN A 254 1.84 18.32 -19.74
C ASN A 254 0.94 19.30 -20.51
N ARG A 255 -0.20 18.83 -21.03
CA ARG A 255 -1.22 19.67 -21.71
C ARG A 255 -2.35 20.09 -20.76
N LEU A 256 -2.52 19.37 -19.64
CA LEU A 256 -3.51 19.68 -18.59
C LEU A 256 -2.94 20.62 -17.55
#